data_19b00fb44e2c5beea7611b02917ea706
#
_entry.id   19b00fb44e2c5beea7611b02917ea706
#
_cell.length_a   1.000
_cell.length_b   1.000
_cell.length_c   1.000
_cell.angle_alpha   90.00
_cell.angle_beta   90.00
_cell.angle_gamma   90.00
#
_symmetry.space_group_name_H-M   'P 1'
#
loop_
_entity.id
_entity.type
_entity.pdbx_description
1 polymer ?
#
loop_
_entity_poly.entity_id
_entity_poly.type
_entity_poly.pdbx_seq_one_letter_code
_entity_poly.pdbx_strand_id
1 'polypeptide(L)'
;MQQAIEEYFGARMGEFDTYRYYRGNDLLRSWICIPLTMGITDRAEGTLEALFSPRLWTENGLLTQEGSTTFWDRSTLYALRGAYAAGATEKATAYLQYYSRQRLVGEHVPYAIEAWPEGSQRHLSAESGLYSRVITEGLFGIRPTGLASFVFTPRLPADWENMALRNIRAFGRTFDIEVIRKQAKLRVVVKEKDKIIFSKTTPADCPLSVKFSSH
;
A
#
# COMPACT_ATOMS: atom_id res chain seq x y z
N MET A 1 -3.39 -1.74 22.30
CA MET A 1 -3.85 -0.85 21.20
C MET A 1 -4.71 -1.62 20.18
N GLN A 2 -4.25 -2.73 19.62
CA GLN A 2 -5.03 -3.53 18.64
C GLN A 2 -6.38 -3.98 19.22
N GLN A 3 -6.42 -4.57 20.43
CA GLN A 3 -7.65 -4.93 21.11
C GLN A 3 -8.63 -3.76 21.26
N ALA A 4 -8.14 -2.57 21.62
CA ALA A 4 -9.00 -1.39 21.74
C ALA A 4 -9.58 -0.95 20.38
N ILE A 5 -8.83 -1.11 19.28
CA ILE A 5 -9.34 -0.84 17.92
C ILE A 5 -10.46 -1.82 17.57
N GLU A 6 -10.29 -3.11 17.88
CA GLU A 6 -11.33 -4.12 17.68
C GLU A 6 -12.59 -3.85 18.47
N GLU A 7 -12.45 -3.52 19.75
CA GLU A 7 -13.58 -3.25 20.65
C GLU A 7 -14.37 -1.98 20.27
N TYR A 8 -13.68 -0.93 19.81
CA TYR A 8 -14.32 0.36 19.55
C TYR A 8 -14.76 0.55 18.10
N PHE A 9 -13.98 0.03 17.16
CA PHE A 9 -14.19 0.28 15.73
C PHE A 9 -14.57 -0.96 14.93
N GLY A 10 -14.27 -2.16 15.43
CA GLY A 10 -14.70 -3.40 14.80
C GLY A 10 -16.22 -3.45 14.67
N ALA A 11 -16.73 -3.69 13.47
CA ALA A 11 -18.16 -3.66 13.20
C ALA A 11 -18.53 -4.44 11.93
N ARG A 12 -19.76 -4.91 11.92
CA ARG A 12 -20.40 -5.32 10.69
C ARG A 12 -21.09 -4.10 10.04
N MET A 13 -20.65 -3.76 8.82
CA MET A 13 -21.16 -2.63 8.04
C MET A 13 -21.90 -3.18 6.82
N GLY A 14 -23.22 -3.43 6.98
CA GLY A 14 -23.98 -4.21 6.01
C GLY A 14 -23.49 -5.66 5.96
N GLU A 15 -23.10 -6.13 4.79
CA GLU A 15 -22.52 -7.45 4.55
C GLU A 15 -21.06 -7.62 4.98
N PHE A 16 -20.32 -6.52 5.20
CA PHE A 16 -18.88 -6.53 5.42
C PHE A 16 -18.51 -6.59 6.91
N ASP A 17 -17.63 -7.51 7.28
CA ASP A 17 -17.00 -7.55 8.59
C ASP A 17 -15.74 -6.68 8.58
N THR A 18 -15.86 -5.43 9.01
CA THR A 18 -14.83 -4.40 8.86
C THR A 18 -14.77 -3.47 10.08
N TYR A 19 -14.50 -2.20 9.85
CA TYR A 19 -14.43 -1.15 10.87
C TYR A 19 -15.44 -0.06 10.59
N ARG A 20 -15.93 0.58 11.65
CA ARG A 20 -16.67 1.85 11.56
C ARG A 20 -15.71 3.02 11.73
N TYR A 21 -16.04 4.17 11.18
CA TYR A 21 -15.19 5.35 11.30
C TYR A 21 -15.18 5.94 12.73
N TYR A 22 -16.32 5.93 13.41
CA TYR A 22 -16.49 6.25 14.83
C TYR A 22 -17.71 5.50 15.38
N ARG A 23 -17.87 5.48 16.71
CA ARG A 23 -19.00 4.80 17.36
C ARG A 23 -20.32 5.47 16.96
N GLY A 24 -21.27 4.69 16.43
CA GLY A 24 -22.56 5.16 15.90
C GLY A 24 -22.52 5.61 14.44
N ASN A 25 -21.39 5.44 13.74
CA ASN A 25 -21.34 5.65 12.30
C ASN A 25 -21.83 4.40 11.56
N ASP A 26 -22.87 4.55 10.74
CA ASP A 26 -23.50 3.48 9.98
C ASP A 26 -23.20 3.51 8.48
N LEU A 27 -22.41 4.50 8.03
CA LEU A 27 -22.00 4.64 6.63
C LEU A 27 -20.59 4.10 6.42
N LEU A 28 -20.37 3.34 5.35
CA LEU A 28 -19.04 2.96 4.93
C LEU A 28 -18.21 4.19 4.57
N ARG A 29 -17.00 4.26 5.09
CA ARG A 29 -16.03 5.32 4.77
C ARG A 29 -14.71 4.71 4.34
N SER A 30 -14.03 5.35 3.40
CA SER A 30 -12.75 4.87 2.88
C SER A 30 -11.65 4.73 3.95
N TRP A 31 -11.75 5.44 5.07
CA TRP A 31 -10.79 5.39 6.17
C TRP A 31 -10.73 4.05 6.93
N ILE A 32 -11.63 3.12 6.67
CA ILE A 32 -11.53 1.74 7.17
C ILE A 32 -10.24 1.05 6.68
N CYS A 33 -9.54 1.59 5.71
CA CYS A 33 -8.23 1.12 5.23
C CYS A 33 -7.08 1.33 6.25
N ILE A 34 -7.22 2.23 7.22
CA ILE A 34 -6.11 2.61 8.11
C ILE A 34 -5.60 1.43 8.96
N PRO A 35 -6.44 0.59 9.58
CA PRO A 35 -5.95 -0.59 10.30
C PRO A 35 -5.02 -1.47 9.45
N LEU A 36 -5.36 -1.72 8.18
CA LEU A 36 -4.53 -2.52 7.27
C LEU A 36 -3.13 -1.90 7.07
N THR A 37 -3.06 -0.57 6.96
CA THR A 37 -1.78 0.14 6.80
C THR A 37 -0.89 0.06 8.05
N MET A 38 -1.49 -0.21 9.20
CA MET A 38 -0.81 -0.38 10.48
C MET A 38 -0.51 -1.85 10.80
N GLY A 39 -0.83 -2.78 9.87
CA GLY A 39 -0.63 -4.20 10.04
C GLY A 39 -1.67 -4.86 10.96
N ILE A 40 -2.82 -4.24 11.16
CA ILE A 40 -3.96 -4.81 11.88
C ILE A 40 -4.84 -5.49 10.85
N THR A 41 -4.85 -6.82 10.85
CA THR A 41 -5.43 -7.63 9.77
C THR A 41 -6.58 -8.54 10.22
N ASP A 42 -7.05 -8.39 11.46
CA ASP A 42 -8.11 -9.25 12.04
C ASP A 42 -9.40 -9.24 11.19
N ARG A 43 -9.70 -8.12 10.53
CA ARG A 43 -10.85 -7.95 9.62
C ARG A 43 -10.42 -7.63 8.18
N ALA A 44 -9.25 -8.15 7.76
CA ALA A 44 -8.67 -7.78 6.46
C ALA A 44 -9.57 -8.17 5.29
N GLU A 45 -10.13 -9.36 5.30
CA GLU A 45 -10.98 -9.87 4.21
C GLU A 45 -12.19 -8.96 3.99
N GLY A 46 -13.05 -8.78 4.99
CA GLY A 46 -14.23 -7.94 4.87
C GLY A 46 -13.91 -6.46 4.65
N THR A 47 -12.76 -5.97 5.16
CA THR A 47 -12.31 -4.61 4.89
C THR A 47 -11.89 -4.43 3.43
N LEU A 48 -11.17 -5.40 2.85
CA LEU A 48 -10.81 -5.39 1.43
C LEU A 48 -12.03 -5.53 0.53
N GLU A 49 -12.99 -6.37 0.91
CA GLU A 49 -14.26 -6.49 0.20
C GLU A 49 -15.03 -5.17 0.21
N ALA A 50 -15.15 -4.52 1.35
CA ALA A 50 -15.82 -3.23 1.48
C ALA A 50 -15.15 -2.12 0.67
N LEU A 51 -13.82 -1.99 0.78
CA LEU A 51 -13.04 -0.97 0.08
C LEU A 51 -13.15 -1.08 -1.45
N PHE A 52 -13.11 -2.30 -1.97
CA PHE A 52 -13.15 -2.55 -3.40
C PHE A 52 -14.55 -2.95 -3.91
N SER A 53 -15.59 -2.75 -3.10
CA SER A 53 -16.98 -2.92 -3.51
C SER A 53 -17.48 -1.70 -4.32
N PRO A 54 -18.54 -1.84 -5.11
CA PRO A 54 -19.17 -0.70 -5.79
C PRO A 54 -19.71 0.38 -4.85
N ARG A 55 -19.79 0.12 -3.55
CA ARG A 55 -20.21 1.14 -2.56
C ARG A 55 -19.13 2.18 -2.28
N LEU A 56 -17.86 1.81 -2.44
CA LEU A 56 -16.73 2.72 -2.20
C LEU A 56 -15.81 2.89 -3.42
N TRP A 57 -15.54 1.82 -4.16
CA TRP A 57 -14.67 1.90 -5.34
C TRP A 57 -15.47 2.19 -6.59
N THR A 58 -15.10 3.24 -7.30
CA THR A 58 -15.70 3.65 -8.56
C THR A 58 -14.64 4.00 -9.60
N GLU A 59 -15.01 4.64 -10.66
CA GLU A 59 -14.13 4.94 -11.81
C GLU A 59 -12.87 5.76 -11.47
N ASN A 60 -12.93 6.61 -10.42
CA ASN A 60 -11.81 7.49 -10.05
C ASN A 60 -11.08 7.03 -8.76
N GLY A 61 -11.35 5.85 -8.27
CA GLY A 61 -10.80 5.33 -7.03
C GLY A 61 -11.82 5.30 -5.89
N LEU A 62 -11.38 5.50 -4.65
CA LEU A 62 -12.26 5.43 -3.49
C LEU A 62 -13.02 6.74 -3.25
N LEU A 63 -14.33 6.61 -3.09
CA LEU A 63 -15.17 7.66 -2.52
C LEU A 63 -14.77 7.93 -1.07
N THR A 64 -14.97 9.14 -0.60
CA THR A 64 -14.77 9.49 0.82
C THR A 64 -15.66 8.67 1.74
N GLN A 65 -16.88 8.42 1.30
CA GLN A 65 -17.89 7.56 1.92
C GLN A 65 -18.88 7.07 0.86
N GLU A 66 -19.61 6.01 1.17
CA GLU A 66 -20.71 5.55 0.32
C GLU A 66 -21.74 6.65 0.09
N GLY A 67 -22.29 6.70 -1.14
CA GLY A 67 -23.24 7.73 -1.55
C GLY A 67 -22.65 9.11 -1.77
N SER A 68 -21.34 9.31 -1.59
CA SER A 68 -20.62 10.54 -1.94
C SER A 68 -20.32 10.58 -3.45
N THR A 69 -20.03 11.79 -3.96
CA THR A 69 -19.49 12.01 -5.31
C THR A 69 -18.02 12.45 -5.27
N THR A 70 -17.43 12.53 -4.10
CA THR A 70 -16.04 12.98 -3.88
C THR A 70 -15.12 11.79 -3.73
N PHE A 71 -14.12 11.70 -4.57
CA PHE A 71 -13.02 10.73 -4.50
C PHE A 71 -11.85 11.31 -3.73
N TRP A 72 -11.18 10.47 -2.97
CA TRP A 72 -9.94 10.85 -2.29
C TRP A 72 -8.77 10.02 -2.77
N ASP A 73 -7.84 10.66 -3.44
CA ASP A 73 -6.56 10.04 -3.82
C ASP A 73 -5.81 9.57 -2.56
N ARG A 74 -5.88 10.36 -1.49
CA ARG A 74 -5.29 9.99 -0.19
C ARG A 74 -5.79 8.65 0.31
N SER A 75 -7.09 8.47 0.44
CA SER A 75 -7.66 7.22 0.95
C SER A 75 -7.47 6.06 -0.02
N THR A 76 -7.54 6.31 -1.33
CA THR A 76 -7.24 5.33 -2.37
C THR A 76 -5.82 4.78 -2.22
N LEU A 77 -4.84 5.66 -2.04
CA LEU A 77 -3.43 5.26 -1.89
C LEU A 77 -3.18 4.55 -0.56
N TYR A 78 -3.84 4.96 0.54
CA TYR A 78 -3.78 4.22 1.80
C TYR A 78 -4.42 2.83 1.66
N ALA A 79 -5.56 2.71 0.98
CA ALA A 79 -6.22 1.43 0.75
C ALA A 79 -5.36 0.47 -0.08
N LEU A 80 -4.76 0.95 -1.16
CA LEU A 80 -3.85 0.15 -1.99
C LEU A 80 -2.63 -0.32 -1.19
N ARG A 81 -2.02 0.57 -0.39
CA ARG A 81 -0.91 0.20 0.50
C ARG A 81 -1.34 -0.82 1.54
N GLY A 82 -2.51 -0.62 2.14
CA GLY A 82 -3.09 -1.56 3.12
C GLY A 82 -3.41 -2.91 2.52
N ALA A 83 -3.92 -2.95 1.28
CA ALA A 83 -4.19 -4.19 0.56
C ALA A 83 -2.92 -5.01 0.32
N TYR A 84 -1.83 -4.37 -0.09
CA TYR A 84 -0.52 -5.04 -0.16
C TYR A 84 -0.08 -5.56 1.22
N ALA A 85 -0.21 -4.74 2.27
CA ALA A 85 0.18 -5.13 3.63
C ALA A 85 -0.63 -6.34 4.14
N ALA A 86 -1.88 -6.46 3.73
CA ALA A 86 -2.75 -7.59 4.03
C ALA A 86 -2.54 -8.83 3.12
N GLY A 87 -1.55 -8.79 2.21
CA GLY A 87 -1.22 -9.91 1.33
C GLY A 87 -2.09 -10.01 0.07
N ALA A 88 -2.98 -9.05 -0.19
CA ALA A 88 -3.84 -9.04 -1.38
C ALA A 88 -3.11 -8.47 -2.62
N THR A 89 -1.93 -9.01 -2.93
CA THR A 89 -1.00 -8.49 -3.93
C THR A 89 -1.63 -8.33 -5.30
N GLU A 90 -2.30 -9.35 -5.82
CA GLU A 90 -2.89 -9.34 -7.16
C GLU A 90 -4.00 -8.28 -7.26
N LYS A 91 -4.90 -8.26 -6.27
CA LYS A 91 -5.98 -7.27 -6.18
C LYS A 91 -5.39 -5.85 -6.11
N ALA A 92 -4.45 -5.61 -5.20
CA ALA A 92 -3.81 -4.31 -5.04
C ALA A 92 -3.10 -3.85 -6.32
N THR A 93 -2.41 -4.76 -7.02
CA THR A 93 -1.73 -4.45 -8.29
C THR A 93 -2.71 -4.08 -9.40
N ALA A 94 -3.79 -4.84 -9.57
CA ALA A 94 -4.82 -4.55 -10.57
C ALA A 94 -5.46 -3.16 -10.33
N TYR A 95 -5.82 -2.85 -9.10
CA TYR A 95 -6.40 -1.56 -8.74
C TYR A 95 -5.38 -0.40 -8.80
N LEU A 96 -4.11 -0.64 -8.48
CA LEU A 96 -3.05 0.36 -8.65
C LEU A 96 -2.83 0.70 -10.13
N GLN A 97 -2.81 -0.30 -11.01
CA GLN A 97 -2.70 -0.09 -12.45
C GLN A 97 -3.90 0.69 -13.00
N TYR A 98 -5.11 0.31 -12.60
CA TYR A 98 -6.33 1.03 -12.97
C TYR A 98 -6.27 2.49 -12.52
N TYR A 99 -6.02 2.74 -11.22
CA TYR A 99 -5.87 4.08 -10.67
C TYR A 99 -4.82 4.91 -11.41
N SER A 100 -3.65 4.33 -11.66
CA SER A 100 -2.55 5.04 -12.34
C SER A 100 -2.93 5.49 -13.75
N ARG A 101 -3.62 4.64 -14.51
CA ARG A 101 -4.09 4.97 -15.85
C ARG A 101 -5.14 6.07 -15.83
N GLN A 102 -6.11 5.99 -14.94
CA GLN A 102 -7.21 6.94 -14.86
C GLN A 102 -6.79 8.29 -14.30
N ARG A 103 -5.92 8.28 -13.28
CA ARG A 103 -5.63 9.47 -12.50
C ARG A 103 -4.31 10.15 -12.82
N LEU A 104 -3.33 9.42 -13.37
CA LEU A 104 -1.97 9.95 -13.54
C LEU A 104 -1.53 10.05 -15.01
N VAL A 105 -2.22 9.39 -15.93
CA VAL A 105 -1.82 9.30 -17.35
C VAL A 105 -2.86 9.93 -18.31
N GLY A 106 -4.05 10.29 -17.81
CA GLY A 106 -5.12 10.88 -18.59
C GLY A 106 -4.98 12.40 -18.77
N GLU A 107 -6.09 13.07 -19.03
CA GLU A 107 -6.16 14.54 -19.19
C GLU A 107 -6.00 15.30 -17.85
N HIS A 108 -5.97 14.60 -16.76
CA HIS A 108 -5.73 15.13 -15.42
C HIS A 108 -4.26 15.49 -15.19
N VAL A 109 -3.95 16.26 -14.13
CA VAL A 109 -2.57 16.50 -13.70
C VAL A 109 -1.86 15.16 -13.42
N PRO A 110 -0.60 14.98 -13.84
CA PRO A 110 0.09 13.68 -13.77
C PRO A 110 0.64 13.36 -12.37
N TYR A 111 -0.12 13.69 -11.33
CA TYR A 111 0.22 13.42 -9.93
C TYR A 111 -1.06 13.31 -9.09
N ALA A 112 -0.98 12.61 -7.97
CA ALA A 112 -2.07 12.46 -7.03
C ALA A 112 -2.38 13.79 -6.33
N ILE A 113 -3.66 14.07 -6.14
CA ILE A 113 -4.18 15.26 -5.46
C ILE A 113 -4.98 14.84 -4.23
N GLU A 114 -5.46 15.81 -3.42
CA GLU A 114 -6.21 15.48 -2.21
C GLU A 114 -7.56 14.83 -2.53
N ALA A 115 -8.35 15.48 -3.38
CA ALA A 115 -9.71 15.08 -3.70
C ALA A 115 -10.09 15.36 -5.15
N TRP A 116 -11.07 14.62 -5.65
CA TRP A 116 -11.65 14.78 -6.98
C TRP A 116 -13.19 14.71 -6.89
N PRO A 117 -13.98 15.46 -7.72
CA PRO A 117 -13.48 16.47 -8.65
C PRO A 117 -12.77 17.62 -7.94
N GLU A 118 -11.84 18.24 -8.66
CA GLU A 118 -11.13 19.41 -8.14
C GLU A 118 -12.09 20.57 -7.91
N GLY A 119 -11.99 21.18 -6.75
CA GLY A 119 -12.70 22.36 -6.35
C GLY A 119 -11.73 23.44 -5.88
N SER A 120 -11.98 23.97 -4.70
CA SER A 120 -11.12 24.98 -4.07
C SER A 120 -9.92 24.37 -3.30
N GLN A 121 -9.82 23.04 -3.22
CA GLN A 121 -8.71 22.37 -2.53
C GLN A 121 -7.38 22.63 -3.24
N ARG A 122 -6.34 22.70 -2.43
CA ARG A 122 -4.98 22.89 -2.93
C ARG A 122 -4.37 21.55 -3.34
N HIS A 123 -3.51 21.58 -4.35
CA HIS A 123 -2.66 20.45 -4.68
C HIS A 123 -1.59 20.30 -3.60
N LEU A 124 -1.64 19.19 -2.88
CA LEU A 124 -0.70 18.89 -1.80
C LEU A 124 0.32 17.85 -2.29
N SER A 125 1.59 18.14 -2.12
CA SER A 125 2.67 17.19 -2.48
C SER A 125 2.65 15.90 -1.64
N ALA A 126 1.92 15.90 -0.53
CA ALA A 126 1.77 14.74 0.34
C ALA A 126 1.16 13.53 -0.39
N GLU A 127 0.16 13.74 -1.26
CA GLU A 127 -0.50 12.68 -2.01
C GLU A 127 0.45 12.03 -3.02
N SER A 128 1.29 12.82 -3.68
CA SER A 128 2.35 12.30 -4.55
C SER A 128 3.35 11.43 -3.77
N GLY A 129 3.69 11.84 -2.55
CA GLY A 129 4.49 11.02 -1.62
C GLY A 129 3.79 9.72 -1.24
N LEU A 130 2.47 9.73 -1.04
CA LEU A 130 1.70 8.51 -0.75
C LEU A 130 1.72 7.52 -1.91
N TYR A 131 1.68 7.98 -3.17
CA TYR A 131 1.81 7.09 -4.32
C TYR A 131 3.15 6.33 -4.29
N SER A 132 4.25 7.03 -4.03
CA SER A 132 5.56 6.38 -3.86
C SER A 132 5.56 5.37 -2.71
N ARG A 133 4.83 5.64 -1.62
CA ARG A 133 4.70 4.72 -0.48
C ARG A 133 3.88 3.47 -0.82
N VAL A 134 2.93 3.52 -1.75
CA VAL A 134 2.27 2.30 -2.24
C VAL A 134 3.29 1.33 -2.82
N ILE A 135 4.29 1.85 -3.55
CA ILE A 135 5.36 1.03 -4.10
C ILE A 135 6.34 0.58 -3.01
N THR A 136 6.91 1.52 -2.27
CA THR A 136 7.99 1.22 -1.32
C THR A 136 7.51 0.44 -0.10
N GLU A 137 6.44 0.87 0.54
CA GLU A 137 5.90 0.25 1.75
C GLU A 137 4.85 -0.83 1.45
N GLY A 138 4.10 -0.68 0.34
CA GLY A 138 3.13 -1.67 -0.12
C GLY A 138 3.79 -2.82 -0.87
N LEU A 139 4.11 -2.63 -2.14
CA LEU A 139 4.61 -3.67 -3.04
C LEU A 139 5.95 -4.27 -2.57
N PHE A 140 6.92 -3.44 -2.21
CA PHE A 140 8.20 -3.91 -1.64
C PHE A 140 8.13 -4.21 -0.14
N GLY A 141 7.14 -3.66 0.57
CA GLY A 141 6.96 -3.87 2.01
C GLY A 141 8.14 -3.38 2.86
N ILE A 142 8.81 -2.29 2.44
CA ILE A 142 9.96 -1.74 3.15
C ILE A 142 9.51 -1.03 4.42
N ARG A 143 10.13 -1.41 5.55
CA ARG A 143 9.91 -0.79 6.86
C ARG A 143 11.24 -0.62 7.58
N PRO A 144 11.68 0.62 7.86
CA PRO A 144 12.85 0.86 8.70
C PRO A 144 12.68 0.23 10.08
N THR A 145 13.73 -0.40 10.61
CA THR A 145 13.76 -1.05 11.92
C THR A 145 14.88 -0.53 12.82
N GLY A 146 15.70 0.38 12.31
CA GLY A 146 16.78 1.03 13.04
C GLY A 146 17.54 2.02 12.15
N LEU A 147 18.59 2.62 12.71
CA LEU A 147 19.42 3.62 12.01
C LEU A 147 20.18 3.05 10.80
N ALA A 148 20.38 1.74 10.75
CA ALA A 148 21.12 1.05 9.70
C ALA A 148 20.45 -0.29 9.31
N SER A 149 19.14 -0.39 9.48
CA SER A 149 18.44 -1.64 9.21
C SER A 149 16.99 -1.41 8.76
N PHE A 150 16.50 -2.34 7.95
CA PHE A 150 15.10 -2.40 7.53
C PHE A 150 14.66 -3.85 7.34
N VAL A 151 13.36 -4.06 7.43
CA VAL A 151 12.68 -5.27 6.96
C VAL A 151 11.97 -4.91 5.66
N PHE A 152 11.92 -5.84 4.73
CA PHE A 152 11.05 -5.72 3.58
C PHE A 152 10.38 -7.06 3.26
N THR A 153 9.20 -6.98 2.68
CA THR A 153 8.36 -8.15 2.36
C THR A 153 8.02 -8.05 0.88
N PRO A 154 8.79 -8.71 -0.01
CA PRO A 154 8.61 -8.59 -1.46
C PRO A 154 7.30 -9.25 -1.90
N ARG A 155 6.42 -8.47 -2.54
CA ARG A 155 5.12 -8.89 -3.06
C ARG A 155 5.12 -8.82 -4.57
N LEU A 156 5.89 -9.69 -5.22
CA LEU A 156 6.00 -9.73 -6.67
C LEU A 156 4.71 -10.34 -7.26
N PRO A 157 3.92 -9.57 -8.05
CA PRO A 157 2.72 -10.10 -8.71
C PRO A 157 3.01 -11.36 -9.54
N ALA A 158 2.04 -12.26 -9.66
CA ALA A 158 2.26 -13.59 -10.25
C ALA A 158 2.72 -13.54 -11.70
N ASP A 159 2.25 -12.57 -12.47
CA ASP A 159 2.56 -12.33 -13.88
C ASP A 159 3.89 -11.56 -14.10
N TRP A 160 4.52 -11.07 -13.01
CA TRP A 160 5.79 -10.36 -13.12
C TRP A 160 6.98 -11.29 -12.93
N GLU A 161 7.96 -11.19 -13.81
CA GLU A 161 9.22 -11.93 -13.68
C GLU A 161 10.18 -11.31 -12.69
N ASN A 162 10.15 -9.98 -12.57
CA ASN A 162 11.02 -9.23 -11.67
C ASN A 162 10.44 -7.84 -11.34
N MET A 163 10.97 -7.25 -10.28
CA MET A 163 10.81 -5.83 -9.94
C MET A 163 12.07 -5.31 -9.28
N ALA A 164 12.34 -4.00 -9.41
CA ALA A 164 13.50 -3.38 -8.79
C ALA A 164 13.21 -1.95 -8.32
N LEU A 165 13.78 -1.59 -7.18
CA LEU A 165 13.96 -0.19 -6.76
C LEU A 165 15.44 0.14 -6.88
N ARG A 166 15.75 1.21 -7.59
CA ARG A 166 17.12 1.65 -7.84
C ARG A 166 17.39 3.00 -7.20
N ASN A 167 18.66 3.22 -6.83
CA ASN A 167 19.11 4.48 -6.24
C ASN A 167 18.34 4.87 -4.97
N ILE A 168 18.00 3.91 -4.12
CA ILE A 168 17.37 4.17 -2.83
C ILE A 168 18.37 4.91 -1.96
N ARG A 169 18.02 6.14 -1.56
CA ARG A 169 18.84 6.95 -0.65
C ARG A 169 18.25 6.88 0.75
N ALA A 170 18.82 6.04 1.58
CA ALA A 170 18.40 5.86 2.96
C ALA A 170 19.57 5.38 3.82
N PHE A 171 19.49 5.58 5.13
CA PHE A 171 20.50 5.15 6.09
C PHE A 171 21.91 5.70 5.81
N GLY A 172 22.01 6.90 5.21
CA GLY A 172 23.28 7.48 4.78
C GLY A 172 23.95 6.77 3.59
N ARG A 173 23.22 5.91 2.87
CA ARG A 173 23.72 5.07 1.77
C ARG A 173 22.86 5.22 0.51
N THR A 174 23.39 4.74 -0.60
CA THR A 174 22.64 4.56 -1.84
C THR A 174 22.75 3.09 -2.25
N PHE A 175 21.60 2.44 -2.43
CA PHE A 175 21.54 1.02 -2.74
C PHE A 175 20.35 0.68 -3.63
N ASP A 176 20.38 -0.50 -4.22
CA ASP A 176 19.33 -1.08 -5.05
C ASP A 176 18.76 -2.32 -4.38
N ILE A 177 17.47 -2.56 -4.60
CA ILE A 177 16.78 -3.82 -4.26
C ILE A 177 16.25 -4.42 -5.56
N GLU A 178 16.59 -5.67 -5.82
CA GLU A 178 16.08 -6.45 -6.95
C GLU A 178 15.35 -7.69 -6.42
N VAL A 179 14.19 -7.97 -6.97
CA VAL A 179 13.40 -9.17 -6.68
C VAL A 179 13.15 -9.88 -8.01
N ILE A 180 13.54 -11.13 -8.10
CA ILE A 180 13.50 -11.93 -9.34
C ILE A 180 12.78 -13.23 -9.05
N ARG A 181 11.81 -13.61 -9.88
CA ARG A 181 11.13 -14.89 -9.79
C ARG A 181 12.06 -16.03 -10.17
N LYS A 182 12.10 -17.05 -9.36
CA LYS A 182 12.84 -18.28 -9.57
C LYS A 182 11.92 -19.46 -9.27
N GLN A 183 11.17 -19.89 -10.29
CA GLN A 183 10.11 -20.90 -10.14
C GLN A 183 9.09 -20.47 -9.07
N ALA A 184 8.84 -21.27 -8.04
CA ALA A 184 7.90 -20.96 -6.95
C ALA A 184 8.47 -20.01 -5.86
N LYS A 185 9.71 -19.55 -6.01
CA LYS A 185 10.39 -18.70 -5.01
C LYS A 185 10.84 -17.37 -5.62
N LEU A 186 11.22 -16.44 -4.76
CA LEU A 186 11.79 -15.16 -5.13
C LEU A 186 13.26 -15.11 -4.72
N ARG A 187 14.13 -14.76 -5.65
CA ARG A 187 15.51 -14.37 -5.35
C ARG A 187 15.53 -12.88 -5.11
N VAL A 188 15.99 -12.48 -3.94
CA VAL A 188 16.13 -11.08 -3.55
C VAL A 188 17.60 -10.74 -3.46
N VAL A 189 17.97 -9.57 -3.99
CA VAL A 189 19.34 -9.05 -3.97
C VAL A 189 19.31 -7.58 -3.57
N VAL A 190 20.16 -7.20 -2.62
CA VAL A 190 20.43 -5.80 -2.28
C VAL A 190 21.87 -5.50 -2.67
N LYS A 191 22.06 -4.43 -3.45
CA LYS A 191 23.37 -4.00 -3.96
C LYS A 191 23.71 -2.59 -3.50
N GLU A 192 24.95 -2.34 -3.15
CA GLU A 192 25.51 -1.03 -2.92
C GLU A 192 26.72 -0.85 -3.83
N LYS A 193 26.72 0.15 -4.71
CA LYS A 193 27.81 0.38 -5.68
C LYS A 193 28.19 -0.92 -6.43
N ASP A 194 27.20 -1.61 -6.98
CA ASP A 194 27.33 -2.91 -7.68
C ASP A 194 27.77 -4.10 -6.83
N LYS A 195 28.16 -3.88 -5.58
CA LYS A 195 28.47 -4.96 -4.65
C LYS A 195 27.22 -5.54 -4.01
N ILE A 196 27.04 -6.85 -4.08
CA ILE A 196 25.97 -7.54 -3.37
C ILE A 196 26.27 -7.51 -1.86
N ILE A 197 25.40 -6.85 -1.09
CA ILE A 197 25.49 -6.77 0.37
C ILE A 197 24.49 -7.73 1.05
N PHE A 198 23.45 -8.15 0.32
CA PHE A 198 22.47 -9.13 0.78
C PHE A 198 21.95 -9.93 -0.41
N SER A 199 21.81 -11.25 -0.27
CA SER A 199 21.14 -12.10 -1.24
C SER A 199 20.46 -13.25 -0.53
N LYS A 200 19.18 -13.50 -0.85
CA LYS A 200 18.41 -14.61 -0.29
C LYS A 200 17.36 -15.09 -1.27
N THR A 201 17.08 -16.39 -1.24
CA THR A 201 15.93 -16.98 -1.92
C THR A 201 14.86 -17.30 -0.87
N THR A 202 13.63 -16.86 -1.09
CA THR A 202 12.54 -16.93 -0.13
C THR A 202 11.20 -17.21 -0.84
N PRO A 203 10.19 -17.77 -0.19
CA PRO A 203 8.81 -17.68 -0.66
C PRO A 203 8.38 -16.21 -0.83
N ALA A 204 7.32 -15.97 -1.62
CA ALA A 204 6.66 -14.67 -1.65
C ALA A 204 6.10 -14.31 -0.24
N ASP A 205 5.86 -13.01 -0.01
CA ASP A 205 5.29 -12.47 1.24
C ASP A 205 6.06 -12.85 2.54
N CYS A 206 7.30 -13.29 2.40
CA CYS A 206 8.15 -13.64 3.54
C CYS A 206 9.03 -12.44 3.92
N PRO A 207 8.93 -11.92 5.16
CA PRO A 207 9.73 -10.78 5.59
C PRO A 207 11.22 -11.13 5.66
N LEU A 208 12.04 -10.21 5.16
CA LEU A 208 13.51 -10.30 5.13
C LEU A 208 14.12 -9.13 5.87
N SER A 209 15.04 -9.41 6.77
CA SER A 209 15.77 -8.37 7.51
C SER A 209 17.11 -8.10 6.84
N VAL A 210 17.38 -6.83 6.56
CA VAL A 210 18.66 -6.33 6.04
C VAL A 210 19.27 -5.40 7.07
N LYS A 211 20.54 -5.62 7.39
CA LYS A 211 21.32 -4.78 8.30
C LYS A 211 22.60 -4.36 7.57
N PHE A 212 22.83 -3.08 7.49
CA PHE A 212 24.08 -2.53 6.99
C PHE A 212 25.17 -2.62 8.07
N SER A 213 26.39 -2.96 7.65
CA SER A 213 27.54 -2.90 8.54
C SER A 213 27.80 -1.46 8.98
N SER A 214 28.12 -1.26 10.25
CA SER A 214 28.62 0.03 10.75
C SER A 214 29.92 0.37 10.01
N HIS A 215 30.04 1.61 9.59
CA HIS A 215 31.32 2.15 9.12
C HIS A 215 32.16 2.54 10.33
#